data_f3e2b6993265b23486fc797458328fbb
#
_entry.id   f3e2b6993265b23486fc797458328fbb
#
_cell.length_a   1.000
_cell.length_b   1.000
_cell.length_c   1.000
_cell.angle_alpha   90.00
_cell.angle_beta   90.00
_cell.angle_gamma   90.00
#
_symmetry.space_group_name_H-M   'P 1'
#
loop_
_entity.id
_entity.type
_entity.pdbx_description
1 polymer ?
#
loop_
_entity_poly.entity_id
_entity_poly.type
_entity_poly.pdbx_seq_one_letter_code
_entity_poly.pdbx_strand_id
1 'polypeptide(L)'
;MAAGYDEVTAPSAPSLDQAIRLVIPAKPEYISLARLALTGLSRVRELDPETLADLKLAITEAANDYVDENIGLEDESRLNFSFHLGDDRLLMDLDGTAGPVNTSEQELSRAIIEATVDEADFSGGRTRLIKYLNETG
;
A
#
# COMPACT_ATOMS: atom_id res chain seq x y z
N MET A 1 -2.50 30.05 -18.38
CA MET A 1 -2.47 29.45 -18.39
C MET A 1 -2.36 28.80 -18.22
N ALA A 2 -2.50 28.90 -18.26
CA ALA A 2 -2.40 28.06 -18.08
C ALA A 2 -2.53 27.31 -18.08
N ALA A 3 -2.46 27.49 -17.98
CA ALA A 3 -2.41 26.56 -17.88
C ALA A 3 -2.45 25.71 -17.92
N GLY A 4 -2.31 25.82 -17.91
CA GLY A 4 -2.18 24.84 -17.79
C GLY A 4 -2.35 24.10 -17.97
N TYR A 5 -2.42 24.34 -17.96
CA TYR A 5 -2.46 23.45 -18.00
C TYR A 5 -2.63 22.71 -18.53
N ASP A 6 -2.55 22.79 -18.63
CA ASP A 6 -2.60 21.94 -19.00
C ASP A 6 -2.66 21.15 -19.12
N GLU A 7 -2.61 21.37 -18.82
CA GLU A 7 -2.48 20.60 -18.88
C GLU A 7 -2.81 19.75 -19.04
N VAL A 8 -2.98 19.77 -18.84
CA VAL A 8 -3.44 18.98 -19.07
C VAL A 8 -3.36 18.10 -19.64
N THR A 9 -3.32 17.90 -19.95
CA THR A 9 -3.33 17.09 -20.55
C THR A 9 -3.00 15.95 -20.51
N ALA A 10 -2.52 15.71 -20.17
CA ALA A 10 -2.13 14.41 -20.16
C ALA A 10 -2.98 13.54 -19.42
N PRO A 11 -3.91 13.20 -19.85
CA PRO A 11 -4.87 12.41 -19.19
C PRO A 11 -4.42 11.05 -18.89
N SER A 12 -3.29 10.69 -19.37
CA SER A 12 -2.91 9.32 -19.22
C SER A 12 -2.53 8.96 -17.82
N ALA A 13 -2.37 9.93 -16.92
CA ALA A 13 -1.99 9.59 -15.57
C ALA A 13 -2.98 10.08 -14.56
N PRO A 14 -4.24 9.88 -14.77
CA PRO A 14 -5.20 10.34 -13.78
C PRO A 14 -5.08 9.60 -12.48
N SER A 15 -4.64 8.36 -12.51
CA SER A 15 -4.54 7.61 -11.29
C SER A 15 -3.51 8.19 -10.34
N LEU A 16 -2.50 8.88 -10.85
CA LEU A 16 -1.53 9.49 -9.97
C LEU A 16 -2.09 10.66 -9.22
N ASP A 17 -3.02 11.39 -9.87
CA ASP A 17 -3.67 12.51 -9.20
C ASP A 17 -4.65 12.06 -8.17
N GLN A 18 -5.05 10.80 -8.20
CA GLN A 18 -6.04 10.29 -7.28
C GLN A 18 -5.43 9.40 -6.24
N ALA A 19 -4.13 9.56 -6.00
CA ALA A 19 -3.49 8.78 -4.98
C ALA A 19 -4.00 9.16 -3.62
N ILE A 20 -4.26 8.16 -2.81
CA ILE A 20 -4.65 8.36 -1.44
C ILE A 20 -3.45 8.02 -0.58
N ARG A 21 -3.11 8.91 0.33
CA ARG A 21 -1.95 8.73 1.17
C ARG A 21 -2.36 8.60 2.61
N LEU A 22 -1.67 7.72 3.30
CA LEU A 22 -1.90 7.50 4.71
C LEU A 22 -0.54 7.46 5.39
N VAL A 23 -0.38 8.24 6.44
CA VAL A 23 0.85 8.25 7.23
C VAL A 23 0.48 7.89 8.65
N ILE A 24 1.12 6.84 9.18
CA ILE A 24 0.84 6.39 10.54
C ILE A 24 2.16 6.21 11.28
N PRO A 25 2.11 6.21 12.61
CA PRO A 25 3.30 5.81 13.35
C PRO A 25 3.66 4.36 13.02
N ALA A 26 4.96 4.07 13.01
CA ALA A 26 5.43 2.72 12.65
C ALA A 26 5.31 1.80 13.85
N LYS A 27 4.09 1.56 14.28
CA LYS A 27 3.79 0.73 15.44
C LYS A 27 2.68 -0.23 15.09
N PRO A 28 2.71 -1.45 15.64
CA PRO A 28 1.76 -2.48 15.23
C PRO A 28 0.31 -2.08 15.39
N GLU A 29 0.00 -1.33 16.45
CA GLU A 29 -1.41 -1.00 16.73
C GLU A 29 -2.01 -0.07 15.71
N TYR A 30 -1.18 0.61 14.88
CA TYR A 30 -1.71 1.51 13.87
C TYR A 30 -1.90 0.86 12.51
N ILE A 31 -1.43 -0.37 12.32
CA ILE A 31 -1.53 -1.02 11.02
C ILE A 31 -2.99 -1.23 10.62
N SER A 32 -3.89 -1.37 11.60
CA SER A 32 -5.30 -1.54 11.30
C SER A 32 -5.87 -0.36 10.50
N LEU A 33 -5.26 0.82 10.60
CA LEU A 33 -5.73 1.96 9.83
C LEU A 33 -5.51 1.76 8.34
N ALA A 34 -4.44 1.06 7.97
CA ALA A 34 -4.23 0.76 6.55
C ALA A 34 -5.28 -0.20 6.02
N ARG A 35 -5.71 -1.16 6.85
CA ARG A 35 -6.78 -2.06 6.45
C ARG A 35 -8.09 -1.32 6.30
N LEU A 36 -8.35 -0.36 7.18
CA LEU A 36 -9.54 0.46 7.05
C LEU A 36 -9.53 1.30 5.79
N ALA A 37 -8.35 1.77 5.40
CA ALA A 37 -8.24 2.52 4.15
C ALA A 37 -8.64 1.65 2.97
N LEU A 38 -8.23 0.39 2.99
CA LEU A 38 -8.63 -0.53 1.91
C LEU A 38 -10.13 -0.76 1.90
N THR A 39 -10.74 -0.88 3.08
CA THR A 39 -12.18 -1.01 3.15
C THR A 39 -12.85 0.21 2.56
N GLY A 40 -12.32 1.40 2.84
CA GLY A 40 -12.85 2.62 2.26
C GLY A 40 -12.72 2.65 0.74
N LEU A 41 -11.59 2.19 0.23
CA LEU A 41 -11.39 2.13 -1.22
C LEU A 41 -12.40 1.20 -1.90
N SER A 42 -12.79 0.13 -1.21
CA SER A 42 -13.75 -0.78 -1.80
C SER A 42 -15.12 -0.14 -1.98
N ARG A 43 -15.37 0.99 -1.35
CA ARG A 43 -16.60 1.72 -1.56
C ARG A 43 -16.50 2.67 -2.74
N VAL A 44 -15.30 3.06 -3.10
CA VAL A 44 -15.08 3.89 -4.29
C VAL A 44 -15.18 3.03 -5.54
N ARG A 45 -14.59 1.86 -5.47
CA ARG A 45 -14.69 0.88 -6.53
C ARG A 45 -14.93 -0.47 -5.89
N GLU A 46 -16.02 -1.09 -6.22
CA GLU A 46 -16.43 -2.32 -5.57
C GLU A 46 -15.40 -3.40 -5.81
N LEU A 47 -14.82 -3.89 -4.73
CA LEU A 47 -13.87 -4.98 -4.77
C LEU A 47 -14.56 -6.22 -4.27
N ASP A 48 -14.27 -7.35 -4.95
CA ASP A 48 -14.82 -8.58 -4.49
C ASP A 48 -14.24 -8.94 -3.11
N PRO A 49 -15.03 -9.59 -2.24
CA PRO A 49 -14.58 -9.83 -0.87
C PRO A 49 -13.27 -10.58 -0.76
N GLU A 50 -13.02 -11.50 -1.67
CA GLU A 50 -11.78 -12.25 -1.63
C GLU A 50 -10.60 -11.37 -1.99
N THR A 51 -10.77 -10.50 -2.99
CA THR A 51 -9.73 -9.55 -3.37
C THR A 51 -9.43 -8.61 -2.20
N LEU A 52 -10.46 -8.12 -1.53
CA LEU A 52 -10.26 -7.22 -0.42
C LEU A 52 -9.54 -7.93 0.73
N ALA A 53 -9.88 -9.19 1.00
CA ALA A 53 -9.20 -9.95 2.03
C ALA A 53 -7.73 -10.14 1.70
N ASP A 54 -7.42 -10.46 0.44
CA ASP A 54 -6.05 -10.63 0.01
C ASP A 54 -5.26 -9.33 0.16
N LEU A 55 -5.86 -8.22 -0.20
CA LEU A 55 -5.19 -6.93 -0.07
C LEU A 55 -4.91 -6.58 1.37
N LYS A 56 -5.87 -6.85 2.25
CA LYS A 56 -5.67 -6.58 3.67
C LYS A 56 -4.55 -7.43 4.25
N LEU A 57 -4.49 -8.69 3.84
CA LEU A 57 -3.43 -9.55 4.30
C LEU A 57 -2.08 -9.08 3.79
N ALA A 58 -2.02 -8.74 2.49
CA ALA A 58 -0.77 -8.30 1.89
C ALA A 58 -0.25 -7.03 2.55
N ILE A 59 -1.13 -6.06 2.79
CA ILE A 59 -0.67 -4.80 3.36
C ILE A 59 -0.26 -4.97 4.81
N THR A 60 -0.90 -5.87 5.54
CA THR A 60 -0.53 -6.15 6.91
C THR A 60 0.88 -6.76 6.96
N GLU A 61 1.13 -7.74 6.11
CA GLU A 61 2.44 -8.36 6.09
C GLU A 61 3.51 -7.38 5.63
N ALA A 62 3.21 -6.57 4.64
CA ALA A 62 4.16 -5.58 4.16
C ALA A 62 4.47 -4.55 5.24
N ALA A 63 3.46 -4.09 5.96
CA ALA A 63 3.67 -3.09 7.01
C ALA A 63 4.51 -3.64 8.15
N ASN A 64 4.35 -4.93 8.46
CA ASN A 64 5.12 -5.53 9.53
C ASN A 64 6.62 -5.49 9.25
N ASP A 65 7.03 -5.44 7.99
CA ASP A 65 8.44 -5.35 7.65
C ASP A 65 9.07 -4.04 8.10
N TYR A 66 8.27 -3.03 8.37
CA TYR A 66 8.75 -1.70 8.73
C TYR A 66 8.52 -1.36 10.19
N VAL A 67 8.05 -2.33 10.97
CA VAL A 67 7.75 -2.10 12.37
C VAL A 67 8.73 -2.90 13.22
N ASP A 68 9.42 -2.21 14.11
CA ASP A 68 10.34 -2.85 15.04
C ASP A 68 9.75 -2.72 16.43
N GLU A 69 9.31 -3.83 16.99
CA GLU A 69 8.66 -3.82 18.30
C GLU A 69 9.63 -3.49 19.41
N ASN A 70 10.92 -3.52 19.13
CA ASN A 70 11.92 -3.18 20.13
C ASN A 70 12.19 -1.69 20.21
N ILE A 71 11.60 -0.92 19.31
CA ILE A 71 11.79 0.52 19.32
C ILE A 71 10.93 1.12 20.43
N GLY A 72 11.50 2.05 21.18
CA GLY A 72 10.81 2.64 22.32
C GLY A 72 9.65 3.53 21.91
N LEU A 73 8.89 3.96 22.93
CA LEU A 73 7.69 4.76 22.70
C LEU A 73 8.02 6.12 22.11
N GLU A 74 9.25 6.57 22.27
CA GLU A 74 9.64 7.89 21.78
C GLU A 74 10.06 7.87 20.34
N ASP A 75 10.08 6.70 19.72
CA ASP A 75 10.46 6.63 18.33
C ASP A 75 9.38 7.27 17.47
N GLU A 76 9.80 8.16 16.58
CA GLU A 76 8.89 8.88 15.71
C GLU A 76 8.90 8.33 14.30
N SER A 77 9.34 7.11 14.12
CA SER A 77 9.31 6.48 12.81
C SER A 77 7.88 6.38 12.30
N ARG A 78 7.73 6.53 11.01
CA ARG A 78 6.43 6.53 10.37
C ARG A 78 6.40 5.57 9.21
N LEU A 79 5.19 5.10 8.93
CA LEU A 79 4.91 4.34 7.72
C LEU A 79 4.11 5.21 6.79
N ASN A 80 4.51 5.24 5.53
CA ASN A 80 3.82 5.99 4.49
C ASN A 80 3.22 5.01 3.51
N PHE A 81 1.92 5.12 3.31
CA PHE A 81 1.20 4.29 2.34
C PHE A 81 0.67 5.18 1.24
N SER A 82 0.75 4.70 0.00
CA SER A 82 0.10 5.35 -1.12
C SER A 82 -0.74 4.32 -1.84
N PHE A 83 -1.98 4.67 -2.13
CA PHE A 83 -2.91 3.80 -2.85
C PHE A 83 -3.29 4.50 -4.14
N HIS A 84 -3.03 3.84 -5.26
CA HIS A 84 -3.37 4.36 -6.58
C HIS A 84 -4.38 3.42 -7.20
N LEU A 85 -5.63 3.82 -7.20
CA LEU A 85 -6.70 2.98 -7.69
C LEU A 85 -6.98 3.34 -9.15
N GLY A 86 -6.65 2.42 -10.04
CA GLY A 86 -6.90 2.59 -11.46
C GLY A 86 -8.08 1.76 -11.91
N ASP A 87 -8.31 1.73 -13.21
CA ASP A 87 -9.43 1.00 -13.75
C ASP A 87 -9.25 -0.50 -13.63
N ASP A 88 -8.04 -0.99 -13.81
CA ASP A 88 -7.80 -2.42 -13.87
C ASP A 88 -6.85 -2.90 -12.78
N ARG A 89 -6.40 -2.02 -11.89
CA ARG A 89 -5.43 -2.44 -10.89
C ARG A 89 -5.42 -1.48 -9.71
N LEU A 90 -4.96 -1.98 -8.60
CA LEU A 90 -4.65 -1.17 -7.44
C LEU A 90 -3.14 -1.30 -7.20
N LEU A 91 -2.48 -0.16 -7.11
CA LEU A 91 -1.06 -0.11 -6.81
C LEU A 91 -0.90 0.44 -5.40
N MET A 92 -0.16 -0.26 -4.57
CA MET A 92 0.11 0.18 -3.20
C MET A 92 1.61 0.32 -3.02
N ASP A 93 2.04 1.49 -2.57
CA ASP A 93 3.43 1.73 -2.22
C ASP A 93 3.53 1.94 -0.73
N LEU A 94 4.59 1.40 -0.15
CA LEU A 94 4.81 1.47 1.27
C LEU A 94 6.26 1.71 1.55
N ASP A 95 6.56 2.72 2.36
CA ASP A 95 7.92 2.89 2.85
C ASP A 95 7.85 3.39 4.28
N GLY A 96 8.96 3.28 4.97
CA GLY A 96 9.06 3.76 6.34
C GLY A 96 10.26 4.67 6.47
N THR A 97 10.16 5.60 7.39
CA THR A 97 11.27 6.55 7.61
C THR A 97 12.52 5.82 8.08
N ALA A 98 12.35 4.70 8.77
CA ALA A 98 13.50 3.93 9.24
C ALA A 98 13.91 2.83 8.29
N GLY A 99 13.18 2.65 7.19
CA GLY A 99 13.47 1.57 6.25
C GLY A 99 12.98 0.22 6.76
N PRO A 100 13.12 -0.81 5.94
CA PRO A 100 12.64 -2.13 6.34
C PRO A 100 13.50 -2.70 7.46
N VAL A 101 12.85 -3.43 8.36
CA VAL A 101 13.53 -4.13 9.44
C VAL A 101 13.87 -5.53 8.95
N ASN A 102 15.15 -5.88 9.07
CA ASN A 102 15.60 -7.16 8.57
C ASN A 102 15.37 -8.21 9.65
N THR A 103 14.37 -9.04 9.49
CA THR A 103 14.05 -10.06 10.48
C THR A 103 14.08 -11.42 9.84
N SER A 104 14.16 -12.45 10.69
CA SER A 104 14.16 -13.80 10.20
C SER A 104 12.81 -14.21 9.63
N GLU A 105 11.76 -13.43 9.90
CA GLU A 105 10.44 -13.74 9.40
C GLU A 105 10.14 -13.07 8.08
N GLN A 106 11.09 -12.32 7.55
CA GLN A 106 10.84 -11.55 6.34
C GLN A 106 10.58 -12.42 5.13
N GLU A 107 11.25 -13.56 5.05
CA GLU A 107 11.02 -14.46 3.93
C GLU A 107 9.62 -15.02 3.92
N LEU A 108 9.11 -15.40 5.09
CA LEU A 108 7.75 -15.89 5.17
C LEU A 108 6.76 -14.80 4.84
N SER A 109 7.00 -13.61 5.35
CA SER A 109 6.14 -12.46 5.08
C SER A 109 6.07 -12.19 3.58
N ARG A 110 7.19 -12.22 2.90
CA ARG A 110 7.21 -11.97 1.46
C ARG A 110 6.53 -13.07 0.68
N ALA A 111 6.65 -14.32 1.14
CA ALA A 111 5.94 -15.42 0.49
C ALA A 111 4.44 -15.24 0.59
N ILE A 112 3.95 -14.78 1.74
CA ILE A 112 2.53 -14.51 1.91
C ILE A 112 2.09 -13.40 0.98
N ILE A 113 2.88 -12.34 0.90
CA ILE A 113 2.55 -11.22 0.03
C ILE A 113 2.47 -11.68 -1.42
N GLU A 114 3.46 -12.45 -1.86
CA GLU A 114 3.49 -12.91 -3.25
C GLU A 114 2.35 -13.84 -3.58
N ALA A 115 1.79 -14.49 -2.58
CA ALA A 115 0.65 -15.38 -2.78
C ALA A 115 -0.66 -14.61 -2.86
N THR A 116 -0.69 -13.35 -2.42
CA THR A 116 -1.94 -12.60 -2.33
C THR A 116 -2.05 -11.46 -3.31
N VAL A 117 -0.94 -11.02 -3.91
CA VAL A 117 -0.98 -9.96 -4.92
C VAL A 117 -0.39 -10.51 -6.22
N ASP A 118 -0.54 -9.74 -7.28
CA ASP A 118 -0.10 -10.18 -8.60
C ASP A 118 1.35 -9.82 -8.86
N GLU A 119 1.82 -8.70 -8.32
CA GLU A 119 3.22 -8.30 -8.45
C GLU A 119 3.67 -7.66 -7.15
N ALA A 120 4.90 -7.94 -6.77
CA ALA A 120 5.48 -7.36 -5.57
C ALA A 120 6.94 -7.01 -5.84
N ASP A 121 7.36 -5.83 -5.40
CA ASP A 121 8.74 -5.37 -5.55
C ASP A 121 9.20 -4.83 -4.21
N PHE A 122 10.29 -5.39 -3.69
CA PHE A 122 10.77 -5.05 -2.36
C PHE A 122 12.09 -4.27 -2.40
N SER A 123 12.42 -3.70 -3.54
CA SER A 123 13.73 -3.07 -3.70
C SER A 123 13.69 -1.59 -3.30
N GLY A 124 14.87 -1.03 -3.04
CA GLY A 124 15.00 0.41 -2.80
C GLY A 124 14.46 0.89 -1.49
N GLY A 125 14.37 0.00 -0.49
CA GLY A 125 13.84 0.41 0.82
C GLY A 125 12.35 0.68 0.80
N ARG A 126 11.67 0.19 -0.21
CA ARG A 126 10.25 0.42 -0.42
C ARG A 126 9.60 -0.87 -0.88
N THR A 127 8.33 -1.00 -0.57
CA THR A 127 7.55 -2.16 -1.02
C THR A 127 6.47 -1.65 -1.96
N ARG A 128 6.39 -2.25 -3.13
CA ARG A 128 5.36 -1.93 -4.10
C ARG A 128 4.57 -3.18 -4.41
N LEU A 129 3.25 -3.10 -4.27
CA LEU A 129 2.34 -4.22 -4.49
C LEU A 129 1.33 -3.82 -5.54
N ILE A 130 1.06 -4.73 -6.48
CA ILE A 130 0.08 -4.49 -7.53
C ILE A 130 -0.90 -5.64 -7.55
N LYS A 131 -2.18 -5.31 -7.47
CA LYS A 131 -3.26 -6.28 -7.59
C LYS A 131 -4.10 -5.91 -8.79
N TYR A 132 -4.24 -6.82 -9.74
CA TYR A 132 -5.10 -6.59 -10.90
C TYR A 132 -6.54 -6.82 -10.47
N LEU A 133 -7.42 -5.92 -10.89
CA LEU A 133 -8.82 -5.97 -10.50
C LEU A 133 -9.62 -6.48 -11.67
N ASN A 134 -10.49 -7.42 -11.38
CA ASN A 134 -11.35 -7.94 -12.42
C ASN A 134 -12.41 -6.93 -12.75
N GLU A 135 -12.68 -6.84 -14.04
CA GLU A 135 -13.85 -6.10 -14.43
C GLU A 135 -15.00 -6.97 -14.15
N THR A 136 -15.78 -6.59 -13.25
CA THR A 136 -16.95 -7.33 -13.01
C THR A 136 -17.88 -6.97 -14.08
N GLY A 137 -17.95 -7.81 -14.95
CA GLY A 137 -18.94 -7.58 -15.97
C GLY A 137 -20.25 -7.47 -15.31
#